data_2ed14b5626bb6112276aab50a867643c
#
_entry.id   2ed14b5626bb6112276aab50a867643c
#
_cell.length_a   1.000
_cell.length_b   1.000
_cell.length_c   1.000
_cell.angle_alpha   90.00
_cell.angle_beta   90.00
_cell.angle_gamma   90.00
#
_symmetry.space_group_name_H-M   'P 1'
#
loop_
_entity.id
_entity.type
_entity.pdbx_description
1 polymer ?
#
loop_
_entity_poly.entity_id
_entity_poly.type
_entity_poly.pdbx_seq_one_letter_code
_entity_poly.pdbx_strand_id
1 'polypeptide(L)'
;MSVGYKLLSERHDMESTFCRAYSCHAAIEKFLADLFLLDKTTGLYAATYNPEVTLETDEVQQIVWISGVNAPCNAFEIVRIFRFGDLDKSVKEETATKRRPSYKAMLQLCAEDTTVKLTVIKDKNKSVNVNSDEWEAALSLNDRNQIERTGQNIKLILLNDPQLKKVRFDRFTKQDITDCPDFCNERDNRIDDESIGKIAIYIENVYGLQLSQPRILEMLKTTSKERGFNPVHEFIQSATWDNVERIDTVVIRYLGADDTLLTRMQTRKWMVGAVARAFSPGCKFDHILTFTGPQGVGKSTFLNIIAGNWFSDSFSFAHDDKSKIEDITGAWIVEISELNGMKRAHDAEAAKAFLSRVRDDVRPAYARKSESIPRSNVFAATTNETEFLQSCNGNRRWWIIPIRGTGEVRKWIDALKSEVPQLWAEAYHYYTAEETLFLPPELESEANRRQAEYTTAAGDELLDEIEAFLNRLVPKAYFSWPLGKRAQWQKWAIDPSSFIDDEYRQIGTEPLTIVSPKMIKCEMPNDAIRTSFRYSSQYINSLMEHIHGWVRSEKEKVPGMHRDYCGADGRVKRPWIRTDNPKIPLSPTLDFDCEDSPF
;
A
#
# COMPACT_ATOMS: atom_id res chain seq x y z
N MET A 1 -7.74 -45.98 39.08
CA MET A 1 -7.17 -47.07 38.19
C MET A 1 -7.11 -46.70 36.70
N SER A 2 -7.67 -45.61 36.23
CA SER A 2 -7.69 -45.25 34.78
C SER A 2 -6.42 -44.55 34.26
N VAL A 3 -5.65 -43.86 35.11
CA VAL A 3 -4.47 -43.08 34.70
C VAL A 3 -3.26 -43.97 34.38
N GLY A 4 -3.13 -45.12 35.08
CA GLY A 4 -2.03 -46.08 34.84
C GLY A 4 -2.15 -46.84 33.54
N TYR A 5 -3.37 -47.11 33.09
CA TYR A 5 -3.63 -47.88 31.85
C TYR A 5 -3.34 -47.04 30.60
N LYS A 6 -3.65 -45.74 30.63
CA LYS A 6 -3.39 -44.80 29.52
C LYS A 6 -1.89 -44.56 29.27
N LEU A 7 -1.09 -44.51 30.32
CA LEU A 7 0.38 -44.41 30.22
C LEU A 7 1.06 -45.67 29.64
N LEU A 8 0.49 -46.84 29.89
CA LEU A 8 1.00 -48.12 29.35
C LEU A 8 0.68 -48.27 27.86
N SER A 9 -0.50 -47.86 27.41
CA SER A 9 -0.86 -47.86 25.98
C SER A 9 -0.07 -46.86 25.14
N GLU A 10 0.31 -45.70 25.71
CA GLU A 10 1.13 -44.68 25.03
C GLU A 10 2.60 -45.13 24.87
N ARG A 11 3.13 -46.01 25.78
CA ARG A 11 4.49 -46.58 25.68
C ARG A 11 4.55 -47.76 24.71
N HIS A 12 3.50 -48.52 24.61
CA HIS A 12 3.35 -49.53 23.55
C HIS A 12 3.34 -48.92 22.15
N ASP A 13 2.83 -47.67 22.01
CA ASP A 13 2.79 -46.98 20.74
C ASP A 13 4.19 -46.64 20.21
N MET A 14 5.16 -46.27 21.06
CA MET A 14 6.55 -45.96 20.67
C MET A 14 7.32 -47.23 20.21
N GLU A 15 7.22 -48.30 20.97
CA GLU A 15 7.83 -49.57 20.61
C GLU A 15 7.29 -50.09 19.28
N SER A 16 5.98 -50.14 19.15
CA SER A 16 5.26 -50.50 17.94
C SER A 16 5.62 -49.57 16.75
N THR A 17 5.77 -48.28 17.00
CA THR A 17 6.14 -47.31 15.97
C THR A 17 7.57 -47.46 15.50
N PHE A 18 8.52 -47.75 16.43
CA PHE A 18 9.90 -48.08 16.06
C PHE A 18 9.97 -49.34 15.19
N CYS A 19 9.27 -50.42 15.56
CA CYS A 19 9.21 -51.64 14.80
C CYS A 19 8.52 -51.50 13.43
N ARG A 20 7.64 -50.49 13.27
CA ARG A 20 7.10 -50.13 11.94
C ARG A 20 8.05 -49.28 11.12
N ALA A 21 8.89 -48.47 11.77
CA ALA A 21 9.88 -47.62 11.12
C ALA A 21 11.11 -48.42 10.64
N TYR A 22 11.46 -49.46 11.35
CA TYR A 22 12.64 -50.27 11.06
C TYR A 22 12.33 -51.76 11.08
N SER A 23 12.71 -52.48 10.02
CA SER A 23 12.88 -53.93 10.09
C SER A 23 13.99 -54.30 11.07
N CYS A 24 14.03 -55.55 11.52
CA CYS A 24 15.08 -56.01 12.44
C CYS A 24 16.47 -55.79 11.85
N HIS A 25 16.65 -56.13 10.58
CA HIS A 25 17.90 -55.95 9.84
C HIS A 25 18.30 -54.45 9.75
N ALA A 26 17.39 -53.58 9.32
CA ALA A 26 17.64 -52.15 9.22
C ALA A 26 17.97 -51.48 10.59
N ALA A 27 17.33 -51.95 11.66
CA ALA A 27 17.63 -51.49 13.02
C ALA A 27 19.04 -51.88 13.48
N ILE A 28 19.45 -53.11 13.19
CA ILE A 28 20.81 -53.59 13.49
C ILE A 28 21.83 -52.76 12.72
N GLU A 29 21.69 -52.63 11.42
CA GLU A 29 22.63 -51.87 10.58
C GLU A 29 22.77 -50.41 11.00
N LYS A 30 21.68 -49.78 11.38
CA LYS A 30 21.71 -48.35 11.73
C LYS A 30 22.20 -48.06 13.15
N PHE A 31 21.84 -48.88 14.11
CA PHE A 31 22.04 -48.58 15.52
C PHE A 31 23.06 -49.44 16.25
N LEU A 32 23.48 -50.55 15.68
CA LEU A 32 24.35 -51.54 16.32
C LEU A 32 25.64 -51.77 15.50
N ALA A 33 26.55 -50.77 15.52
CA ALA A 33 27.82 -50.81 14.78
C ALA A 33 28.78 -51.94 15.21
N ASP A 34 28.56 -52.51 16.39
CA ASP A 34 29.37 -53.60 16.96
C ASP A 34 28.93 -55.01 16.50
N LEU A 35 27.89 -55.07 15.69
CA LEU A 35 27.40 -56.29 15.05
C LEU A 35 27.76 -56.29 13.58
N PHE A 36 28.30 -57.37 13.08
CA PHE A 36 28.62 -57.54 11.67
C PHE A 36 27.87 -58.73 11.06
N LEU A 37 27.45 -58.54 9.83
CA LEU A 37 26.68 -59.52 9.09
C LEU A 37 27.58 -60.68 8.66
N LEU A 38 27.25 -61.93 9.11
CA LEU A 38 27.93 -63.10 8.73
C LEU A 38 27.35 -63.75 7.46
N ASP A 39 26.04 -63.80 7.35
CA ASP A 39 25.35 -64.37 6.22
C ASP A 39 24.08 -63.50 5.88
N LYS A 40 24.08 -63.00 4.68
CA LYS A 40 22.95 -62.13 4.19
C LYS A 40 21.68 -62.96 3.90
N THR A 41 21.84 -64.26 3.60
CA THR A 41 20.73 -65.15 3.23
C THR A 41 19.90 -65.54 4.45
N THR A 42 20.59 -65.78 5.56
CA THR A 42 19.96 -66.18 6.83
C THR A 42 19.77 -64.97 7.79
N GLY A 43 20.28 -63.81 7.45
CA GLY A 43 20.26 -62.66 8.33
C GLY A 43 21.04 -62.89 9.64
N LEU A 44 22.16 -63.62 9.55
CA LEU A 44 22.96 -63.95 10.70
C LEU A 44 24.04 -62.94 10.97
N TYR A 45 24.06 -62.42 12.20
CA TYR A 45 25.01 -61.41 12.72
C TYR A 45 25.83 -62.02 13.87
N ALA A 46 27.06 -61.54 14.06
CA ALA A 46 27.86 -61.81 15.24
C ALA A 46 28.35 -60.52 15.91
N ALA A 47 28.54 -60.57 17.21
CA ALA A 47 29.08 -59.44 17.95
C ALA A 47 30.62 -59.40 17.83
N THR A 48 31.17 -58.19 17.55
CA THR A 48 32.64 -58.01 17.42
C THR A 48 33.40 -58.29 18.70
N TYR A 49 32.79 -58.09 19.85
CA TYR A 49 33.42 -58.28 21.16
C TYR A 49 33.35 -59.78 21.65
N ASN A 50 32.42 -60.57 21.14
CA ASN A 50 32.28 -62.01 21.45
C ASN A 50 31.58 -62.70 20.28
N PRO A 51 32.35 -63.44 19.44
CA PRO A 51 31.80 -64.16 18.26
C PRO A 51 30.83 -65.29 18.60
N GLU A 52 30.77 -65.74 19.86
CA GLU A 52 29.80 -66.76 20.30
C GLU A 52 28.38 -66.14 20.47
N VAL A 53 28.27 -64.79 20.56
CA VAL A 53 26.98 -64.12 20.57
C VAL A 53 26.53 -63.88 19.13
N THR A 54 25.64 -64.74 18.65
CA THR A 54 25.07 -64.70 17.31
C THR A 54 23.61 -64.30 17.39
N LEU A 55 23.16 -63.58 16.35
CA LEU A 55 21.77 -63.11 16.17
C LEU A 55 21.31 -63.62 14.80
N GLU A 56 20.13 -64.18 14.74
CA GLU A 56 19.44 -64.53 13.51
C GLU A 56 18.17 -63.76 13.38
N THR A 57 17.96 -63.07 12.24
CA THR A 57 16.80 -62.26 11.97
C THR A 57 15.74 -62.99 11.18
N ASP A 58 14.51 -63.03 11.65
CA ASP A 58 13.35 -63.44 10.86
C ASP A 58 12.59 -62.21 10.38
N GLU A 59 12.88 -61.77 9.15
CA GLU A 59 12.27 -60.60 8.54
C GLU A 59 10.79 -60.76 8.22
N VAL A 60 10.30 -61.99 8.11
CA VAL A 60 8.88 -62.26 7.89
C VAL A 60 8.07 -62.03 9.15
N GLN A 61 8.59 -62.50 10.29
CA GLN A 61 7.97 -62.32 11.60
C GLN A 61 8.41 -61.03 12.30
N GLN A 62 9.40 -60.33 11.76
CA GLN A 62 10.01 -59.12 12.37
C GLN A 62 10.55 -59.39 13.78
N ILE A 63 11.23 -60.48 13.97
CA ILE A 63 11.85 -60.89 15.23
C ILE A 63 13.33 -61.24 15.05
N VAL A 64 14.08 -61.22 16.15
CA VAL A 64 15.49 -61.59 16.22
C VAL A 64 15.67 -62.65 17.31
N TRP A 65 16.35 -63.73 16.95
CA TRP A 65 16.77 -64.74 17.89
C TRP A 65 18.23 -64.54 18.30
N ILE A 66 18.47 -64.43 19.60
CA ILE A 66 19.81 -64.22 20.14
C ILE A 66 20.29 -65.53 20.72
N SER A 67 21.54 -65.98 20.39
CA SER A 67 22.12 -67.19 20.94
C SER A 67 22.18 -67.17 22.47
N GLY A 68 21.65 -68.19 23.13
CA GLY A 68 21.57 -68.28 24.58
C GLY A 68 20.37 -67.52 25.24
N VAL A 69 19.49 -66.94 24.45
CA VAL A 69 18.25 -66.30 24.90
C VAL A 69 17.04 -67.07 24.41
N ASN A 70 16.21 -67.56 25.31
CA ASN A 70 15.06 -68.40 24.99
C ASN A 70 13.79 -67.64 24.54
N ALA A 71 13.91 -66.41 24.11
CA ALA A 71 12.77 -65.59 23.67
C ALA A 71 13.16 -64.72 22.47
N PRO A 72 12.29 -64.59 21.46
CA PRO A 72 12.55 -63.68 20.36
C PRO A 72 12.43 -62.21 20.80
N CYS A 73 13.25 -61.36 20.19
CA CYS A 73 13.25 -59.92 20.40
C CYS A 73 12.75 -59.19 19.14
N ASN A 74 12.02 -58.10 19.29
CA ASN A 74 11.68 -57.23 18.17
C ASN A 74 12.81 -56.19 17.89
N ALA A 75 12.68 -55.42 16.83
CA ALA A 75 13.66 -54.39 16.47
C ALA A 75 13.95 -53.36 17.59
N PHE A 76 12.95 -52.99 18.37
CA PHE A 76 13.12 -52.08 19.51
C PHE A 76 13.90 -52.72 20.65
N GLU A 77 13.56 -53.96 21.01
CA GLU A 77 14.21 -54.68 22.09
C GLU A 77 15.69 -55.01 21.79
N ILE A 78 16.02 -55.40 20.54
CA ILE A 78 17.42 -55.69 20.20
C ILE A 78 18.29 -54.44 20.31
N VAL A 79 17.83 -53.28 19.82
CA VAL A 79 18.58 -52.02 19.96
C VAL A 79 18.67 -51.59 21.43
N ARG A 80 17.59 -51.74 22.21
CA ARG A 80 17.59 -51.48 23.64
C ARG A 80 18.61 -52.31 24.40
N ILE A 81 18.65 -53.64 24.15
CA ILE A 81 19.52 -54.56 24.84
C ILE A 81 20.99 -54.32 24.50
N PHE A 82 21.32 -54.26 23.25
CA PHE A 82 22.72 -54.14 22.79
C PHE A 82 23.30 -52.74 22.96
N ARG A 83 22.51 -51.71 22.81
CA ARG A 83 23.02 -50.33 22.92
C ARG A 83 22.94 -49.75 24.33
N PHE A 84 21.92 -50.12 25.11
CA PHE A 84 21.63 -49.49 26.40
C PHE A 84 21.48 -50.44 27.56
N GLY A 85 21.52 -51.77 27.37
CA GLY A 85 21.32 -52.75 28.37
C GLY A 85 22.49 -53.73 28.56
N ASP A 86 22.56 -54.40 29.75
CA ASP A 86 23.47 -55.51 29.99
C ASP A 86 22.88 -56.78 29.37
N LEU A 87 23.64 -57.50 28.55
CA LEU A 87 23.27 -58.75 27.94
C LEU A 87 22.91 -59.89 28.91
N ASP A 88 23.43 -59.83 30.15
CA ASP A 88 23.20 -60.85 31.19
C ASP A 88 21.83 -60.77 31.89
N LYS A 89 21.07 -59.74 31.61
CA LYS A 89 19.75 -59.56 32.25
C LYS A 89 18.65 -60.07 31.36
N SER A 90 18.22 -61.33 31.63
CA SER A 90 17.17 -62.01 30.87
C SER A 90 15.94 -61.14 30.59
N VAL A 91 15.41 -61.29 29.38
CA VAL A 91 14.19 -60.70 28.85
C VAL A 91 12.92 -61.08 29.63
N LYS A 92 13.03 -61.93 30.67
CA LYS A 92 11.91 -62.59 31.33
C LYS A 92 11.03 -61.76 32.27
N GLU A 93 11.34 -60.47 32.55
CA GLU A 93 10.48 -59.67 33.42
C GLU A 93 9.94 -58.43 32.71
N GLU A 94 8.90 -58.59 31.97
CA GLU A 94 8.25 -57.58 31.13
C GLU A 94 7.85 -56.31 31.89
N THR A 95 7.39 -56.45 33.13
CA THR A 95 6.98 -55.34 33.98
C THR A 95 8.15 -54.57 34.62
N ALA A 96 9.30 -55.23 34.83
CA ALA A 96 10.50 -54.60 35.38
C ALA A 96 11.30 -53.84 34.32
N THR A 97 11.23 -54.29 33.05
CA THR A 97 11.96 -53.74 31.90
C THR A 97 11.60 -52.26 31.65
N LYS A 98 10.32 -51.93 31.70
CA LYS A 98 9.82 -50.53 31.44
C LYS A 98 10.29 -49.50 32.47
N ARG A 99 10.76 -49.89 33.61
CA ARG A 99 11.34 -49.01 34.63
C ARG A 99 12.85 -48.86 34.53
N ARG A 100 13.52 -49.64 33.72
CA ARG A 100 14.98 -49.64 33.58
C ARG A 100 15.51 -48.42 32.88
N PRO A 101 16.72 -47.92 33.19
CA PRO A 101 17.37 -46.83 32.49
C PRO A 101 17.51 -47.07 31.00
N SER A 102 17.79 -48.32 30.56
CA SER A 102 17.90 -48.69 29.15
C SER A 102 16.61 -48.48 28.35
N TYR A 103 15.46 -48.74 28.97
CA TYR A 103 14.17 -48.48 28.31
C TYR A 103 13.91 -46.98 28.11
N LYS A 104 14.27 -46.18 29.13
CA LYS A 104 14.17 -44.69 29.02
C LYS A 104 15.10 -44.15 27.95
N ALA A 105 16.35 -44.63 27.89
CA ALA A 105 17.32 -44.21 26.89
C ALA A 105 16.85 -44.59 25.46
N MET A 106 16.25 -45.79 25.29
CA MET A 106 15.67 -46.19 24.03
C MET A 106 14.48 -45.31 23.60
N LEU A 107 13.62 -44.91 24.53
CA LEU A 107 12.54 -44.00 24.23
C LEU A 107 13.07 -42.60 23.80
N GLN A 108 14.16 -42.16 24.39
CA GLN A 108 14.81 -40.90 24.00
C GLN A 108 15.39 -41.03 22.58
N LEU A 109 16.06 -42.12 22.26
CA LEU A 109 16.54 -42.41 20.91
C LEU A 109 15.41 -42.41 19.89
N CYS A 110 14.27 -43.02 20.19
CA CYS A 110 13.09 -42.99 19.34
C CYS A 110 12.56 -41.58 19.14
N ALA A 111 12.55 -40.76 20.18
CA ALA A 111 12.09 -39.38 20.11
C ALA A 111 13.03 -38.46 19.30
N GLU A 112 14.30 -38.80 19.21
CA GLU A 112 15.31 -38.06 18.42
C GLU A 112 15.42 -38.56 16.96
N ASP A 113 15.04 -39.83 16.71
CA ASP A 113 15.17 -40.44 15.38
C ASP A 113 14.15 -39.90 14.37
N THR A 114 14.66 -39.43 13.25
CA THR A 114 13.86 -38.80 12.18
C THR A 114 12.86 -39.78 11.56
N THR A 115 13.24 -41.05 11.33
CA THR A 115 12.36 -42.05 10.70
C THR A 115 11.22 -42.46 11.61
N VAL A 116 11.49 -42.60 12.91
CA VAL A 116 10.45 -42.88 13.93
C VAL A 116 9.49 -41.69 14.04
N LYS A 117 9.99 -40.45 14.08
CA LYS A 117 9.18 -39.24 14.08
C LYS A 117 8.24 -39.18 12.88
N LEU A 118 8.76 -39.40 11.68
CA LEU A 118 7.94 -39.38 10.46
C LEU A 118 6.88 -40.48 10.48
N THR A 119 7.19 -41.68 11.02
CA THR A 119 6.23 -42.77 11.15
C THR A 119 5.09 -42.41 12.11
N VAL A 120 5.41 -41.77 13.24
CA VAL A 120 4.41 -41.27 14.21
C VAL A 120 3.46 -40.28 13.54
N ILE A 121 4.02 -39.31 12.81
CA ILE A 121 3.25 -38.29 12.12
C ILE A 121 2.35 -38.90 11.05
N LYS A 122 2.88 -39.84 10.25
CA LYS A 122 2.11 -40.58 9.23
C LYS A 122 0.95 -41.38 9.83
N ASP A 123 1.19 -42.07 10.95
CA ASP A 123 0.16 -42.87 11.60
C ASP A 123 -1.01 -42.02 12.13
N LYS A 124 -0.72 -40.81 12.60
CA LYS A 124 -1.75 -39.87 13.04
C LYS A 124 -2.50 -39.21 11.88
N ASN A 125 -1.85 -39.06 10.74
CA ASN A 125 -2.39 -38.38 9.55
C ASN A 125 -3.02 -39.34 8.53
N LYS A 126 -3.41 -40.57 8.92
CA LYS A 126 -3.97 -41.59 8.04
C LYS A 126 -5.17 -41.17 7.18
N SER A 127 -5.79 -40.06 7.46
CA SER A 127 -6.92 -39.49 6.69
C SER A 127 -6.49 -38.51 5.59
N VAL A 128 -5.22 -38.11 5.51
CA VAL A 128 -4.72 -37.14 4.53
C VAL A 128 -3.54 -37.75 3.78
N ASN A 129 -3.65 -37.81 2.45
CA ASN A 129 -2.57 -38.20 1.55
C ASN A 129 -1.47 -37.14 1.53
N VAL A 130 -0.69 -37.03 2.59
CA VAL A 130 0.42 -36.08 2.68
C VAL A 130 1.70 -36.83 2.30
N ASN A 131 2.33 -36.42 1.19
CA ASN A 131 3.73 -36.77 0.95
C ASN A 131 4.53 -36.14 2.11
N SER A 132 5.03 -36.98 3.00
CA SER A 132 5.81 -36.55 4.17
C SER A 132 7.15 -36.01 3.69
N ASP A 133 7.25 -34.67 3.70
CA ASP A 133 8.49 -33.95 3.41
C ASP A 133 9.40 -33.96 4.66
N GLU A 134 10.70 -33.80 4.48
CA GLU A 134 11.73 -33.82 5.55
C GLU A 134 11.45 -32.80 6.69
N TRP A 135 10.68 -31.73 6.44
CA TRP A 135 10.35 -30.72 7.41
C TRP A 135 9.51 -31.21 8.61
N GLU A 136 8.69 -32.25 8.40
CA GLU A 136 7.89 -32.85 9.49
C GLU A 136 8.77 -33.45 10.58
N ALA A 137 9.95 -33.95 10.20
CA ALA A 137 10.92 -34.47 11.15
C ALA A 137 11.52 -33.40 12.06
N ALA A 138 11.44 -32.14 11.68
CA ALA A 138 11.89 -31.01 12.49
C ALA A 138 10.87 -30.57 13.55
N LEU A 139 9.65 -31.15 13.56
CA LEU A 139 8.64 -30.86 14.57
C LEU A 139 9.04 -31.42 15.93
N SER A 140 8.97 -30.58 16.97
CA SER A 140 9.19 -31.01 18.36
C SER A 140 7.97 -31.77 18.89
N LEU A 141 8.22 -32.90 19.52
CA LEU A 141 7.21 -33.73 20.15
C LEU A 141 7.36 -33.70 21.67
N ASN A 142 6.24 -33.72 22.38
CA ASN A 142 6.22 -33.82 23.84
C ASN A 142 6.44 -35.28 24.30
N ASP A 143 6.57 -35.51 25.61
CA ASP A 143 6.78 -36.85 26.21
C ASP A 143 5.67 -37.87 25.83
N ARG A 144 4.52 -37.38 25.35
CA ARG A 144 3.38 -38.19 24.92
C ARG A 144 3.34 -38.41 23.41
N ASN A 145 4.42 -38.06 22.73
CA ASN A 145 4.54 -38.20 21.28
C ASN A 145 3.50 -37.39 20.49
N GLN A 146 3.11 -36.24 21.04
CA GLN A 146 2.21 -35.29 20.38
C GLN A 146 3.03 -34.07 19.96
N ILE A 147 2.66 -33.46 18.82
CA ILE A 147 3.27 -32.22 18.36
C ILE A 147 3.08 -31.13 19.44
N GLU A 148 4.16 -30.54 19.87
CA GLU A 148 4.13 -29.46 20.87
C GLU A 148 3.51 -28.19 20.28
N ARG A 149 2.76 -27.45 21.13
CA ARG A 149 2.14 -26.16 20.74
C ARG A 149 3.13 -24.99 20.77
N THR A 150 4.34 -25.21 20.26
CA THR A 150 5.39 -24.18 20.20
C THR A 150 5.19 -23.28 18.98
N GLY A 151 5.66 -22.01 19.07
CA GLY A 151 5.66 -21.10 17.93
C GLY A 151 6.46 -21.64 16.74
N GLN A 152 7.55 -22.38 17.03
CA GLN A 152 8.38 -22.99 16.01
C GLN A 152 7.64 -24.08 15.22
N ASN A 153 6.93 -24.99 15.90
CA ASN A 153 6.13 -26.01 15.23
C ASN A 153 5.00 -25.40 14.39
N ILE A 154 4.30 -24.39 14.95
CA ILE A 154 3.24 -23.68 14.21
C ILE A 154 3.83 -23.02 12.95
N LYS A 155 4.99 -22.36 13.09
CA LYS A 155 5.69 -21.76 11.94
C LYS A 155 6.06 -22.79 10.88
N LEU A 156 6.63 -23.92 11.26
CA LEU A 156 6.99 -25.01 10.34
C LEU A 156 5.76 -25.53 9.60
N ILE A 157 4.66 -25.77 10.28
CA ILE A 157 3.39 -26.21 9.68
C ILE A 157 2.88 -25.16 8.68
N LEU A 158 2.76 -23.89 9.09
CA LEU A 158 2.26 -22.83 8.23
C LEU A 158 3.12 -22.58 6.99
N LEU A 159 4.43 -22.83 7.07
CA LEU A 159 5.35 -22.63 5.95
C LEU A 159 5.40 -23.81 4.98
N ASN A 160 5.19 -25.04 5.43
CA ASN A 160 5.51 -26.22 4.64
C ASN A 160 4.28 -27.07 4.28
N ASP A 161 3.20 -27.02 5.07
CA ASP A 161 1.98 -27.77 4.73
C ASP A 161 1.45 -27.41 3.34
N PRO A 162 1.10 -28.38 2.49
CA PRO A 162 0.71 -28.16 1.10
C PRO A 162 -0.47 -27.20 0.90
N GLN A 163 -1.39 -27.11 1.86
CA GLN A 163 -2.53 -26.20 1.80
C GLN A 163 -2.21 -24.86 2.46
N LEU A 164 -1.61 -24.87 3.65
CA LEU A 164 -1.31 -23.66 4.41
C LEU A 164 -0.20 -22.81 3.79
N LYS A 165 0.76 -23.43 3.09
CA LYS A 165 1.80 -22.69 2.34
C LYS A 165 1.25 -21.82 1.21
N LYS A 166 0.00 -22.03 0.79
CA LYS A 166 -0.69 -21.18 -0.19
C LYS A 166 -1.16 -19.85 0.40
N VAL A 167 -1.14 -19.71 1.74
CA VAL A 167 -1.40 -18.42 2.37
C VAL A 167 -0.17 -17.53 2.19
N ARG A 168 -0.36 -16.39 1.49
CA ARG A 168 0.69 -15.43 1.14
C ARG A 168 0.28 -14.03 1.53
N PHE A 169 1.23 -13.16 1.77
CA PHE A 169 0.97 -11.76 2.06
C PHE A 169 1.01 -10.93 0.78
N ASP A 170 -0.11 -10.36 0.41
CA ASP A 170 -0.17 -9.34 -0.64
C ASP A 170 0.40 -8.02 -0.11
N ARG A 171 1.59 -7.66 -0.59
CA ARG A 171 2.29 -6.44 -0.17
C ARG A 171 1.63 -5.17 -0.68
N PHE A 172 0.79 -5.28 -1.71
CA PHE A 172 0.09 -4.15 -2.29
C PHE A 172 -1.19 -3.80 -1.49
N THR A 173 -2.06 -4.77 -1.28
CA THR A 173 -3.29 -4.58 -0.49
C THR A 173 -3.06 -4.65 1.03
N LYS A 174 -1.86 -5.11 1.47
CA LYS A 174 -1.51 -5.34 2.88
C LYS A 174 -2.37 -6.39 3.57
N GLN A 175 -2.81 -7.39 2.84
CA GLN A 175 -3.69 -8.44 3.30
C GLN A 175 -3.10 -9.83 3.10
N ASP A 176 -3.48 -10.77 3.96
CA ASP A 176 -3.20 -12.17 3.76
C ASP A 176 -4.22 -12.73 2.78
N ILE A 177 -3.75 -13.44 1.75
CA ILE A 177 -4.59 -14.07 0.74
C ILE A 177 -4.20 -15.54 0.56
N THR A 178 -5.10 -16.34 0.00
CA THR A 178 -4.84 -17.75 -0.29
C THR A 178 -5.50 -18.18 -1.59
N ASP A 179 -4.81 -19.07 -2.33
CA ASP A 179 -5.39 -19.77 -3.48
C ASP A 179 -5.97 -21.14 -3.08
N CYS A 180 -6.07 -21.44 -1.77
CA CYS A 180 -6.66 -22.67 -1.27
C CYS A 180 -8.19 -22.53 -1.15
N PRO A 181 -9.01 -23.25 -1.94
CA PRO A 181 -10.47 -23.15 -1.90
C PRO A 181 -11.08 -23.45 -0.53
N ASP A 182 -10.42 -24.32 0.26
CA ASP A 182 -10.90 -24.71 1.58
C ASP A 182 -10.82 -23.56 2.61
N PHE A 183 -9.96 -22.57 2.37
CA PHE A 183 -9.70 -21.48 3.29
C PHE A 183 -10.14 -20.12 2.76
N CYS A 184 -10.31 -19.96 1.44
CA CYS A 184 -10.77 -18.68 0.92
C CYS A 184 -12.26 -18.44 1.23
N ASN A 185 -12.60 -17.18 1.20
CA ASN A 185 -13.96 -16.72 1.27
C ASN A 185 -14.63 -16.90 -0.11
N GLU A 186 -15.95 -17.01 -0.16
CA GLU A 186 -16.69 -17.19 -1.41
C GLU A 186 -16.61 -15.99 -2.38
N ARG A 187 -16.20 -14.81 -1.88
CA ARG A 187 -16.21 -13.56 -2.65
C ARG A 187 -14.86 -13.17 -3.19
N ASP A 188 -13.80 -13.47 -2.44
CA ASP A 188 -12.43 -13.12 -2.80
C ASP A 188 -11.44 -14.06 -2.11
N ASN A 189 -10.17 -13.98 -2.48
CA ASN A 189 -9.12 -14.83 -1.94
C ASN A 189 -8.56 -14.34 -0.58
N ARG A 190 -9.21 -13.41 0.11
CA ARG A 190 -8.74 -12.84 1.38
C ARG A 190 -8.95 -13.80 2.53
N ILE A 191 -8.02 -13.77 3.45
CA ILE A 191 -8.14 -14.45 4.74
C ILE A 191 -8.91 -13.54 5.70
N ASP A 192 -10.11 -13.95 6.06
CA ASP A 192 -10.98 -13.30 7.04
C ASP A 192 -11.11 -14.14 8.33
N ASP A 193 -11.99 -13.72 9.24
CA ASP A 193 -12.21 -14.44 10.52
C ASP A 193 -12.77 -15.84 10.31
N GLU A 194 -13.60 -16.06 9.27
CA GLU A 194 -14.10 -17.38 8.90
C GLU A 194 -12.98 -18.28 8.39
N SER A 195 -12.14 -17.74 7.53
CA SER A 195 -10.94 -18.41 7.01
C SER A 195 -10.01 -18.86 8.13
N ILE A 196 -9.78 -18.01 9.15
CA ILE A 196 -9.00 -18.36 10.34
C ILE A 196 -9.64 -19.51 11.11
N GLY A 197 -10.97 -19.53 11.21
CA GLY A 197 -11.73 -20.65 11.80
C GLY A 197 -11.51 -21.96 11.04
N LYS A 198 -11.61 -21.93 9.71
CA LYS A 198 -11.36 -23.09 8.84
C LYS A 198 -9.91 -23.62 8.97
N ILE A 199 -8.94 -22.71 9.00
CA ILE A 199 -7.52 -23.05 9.23
C ILE A 199 -7.32 -23.69 10.61
N ALA A 200 -7.99 -23.19 11.66
CA ALA A 200 -7.91 -23.76 13.00
C ALA A 200 -8.38 -25.23 13.03
N ILE A 201 -9.54 -25.48 12.43
CA ILE A 201 -10.12 -26.83 12.32
C ILE A 201 -9.22 -27.74 11.50
N TYR A 202 -8.66 -27.24 10.40
CA TYR A 202 -7.72 -28.00 9.57
C TYR A 202 -6.47 -28.41 10.36
N ILE A 203 -5.83 -27.48 11.08
CA ILE A 203 -4.64 -27.75 11.90
C ILE A 203 -4.97 -28.74 13.03
N GLU A 204 -6.15 -28.64 13.64
CA GLU A 204 -6.58 -29.59 14.67
C GLU A 204 -6.76 -30.99 14.08
N ASN A 205 -7.43 -31.12 12.94
CA ASN A 205 -7.69 -32.41 12.30
C ASN A 205 -6.42 -33.09 11.79
N VAL A 206 -5.50 -32.33 11.18
CA VAL A 206 -4.29 -32.89 10.55
C VAL A 206 -3.18 -33.12 11.58
N TYR A 207 -2.93 -32.15 12.46
CA TYR A 207 -1.78 -32.16 13.37
C TYR A 207 -2.14 -32.42 14.84
N GLY A 208 -3.43 -32.51 15.19
CA GLY A 208 -3.90 -32.67 16.57
C GLY A 208 -3.63 -31.44 17.44
N LEU A 209 -3.38 -30.27 16.85
CA LEU A 209 -3.05 -29.03 17.54
C LEU A 209 -4.29 -28.16 17.71
N GLN A 210 -4.83 -28.08 18.91
CA GLN A 210 -5.88 -27.11 19.25
C GLN A 210 -5.26 -25.73 19.48
N LEU A 211 -5.44 -24.81 18.53
CA LEU A 211 -4.93 -23.45 18.57
C LEU A 211 -6.08 -22.45 18.63
N SER A 212 -5.90 -21.39 19.41
CA SER A 212 -6.85 -20.28 19.40
C SER A 212 -6.70 -19.44 18.13
N GLN A 213 -7.81 -18.91 17.61
CA GLN A 213 -7.81 -18.04 16.43
C GLN A 213 -6.83 -16.86 16.53
N PRO A 214 -6.71 -16.12 17.67
CA PRO A 214 -5.71 -15.07 17.82
C PRO A 214 -4.27 -15.57 17.65
N ARG A 215 -3.96 -16.78 18.12
CA ARG A 215 -2.62 -17.38 17.97
C ARG A 215 -2.32 -17.72 16.52
N ILE A 216 -3.28 -18.27 15.82
CA ILE A 216 -3.15 -18.55 14.36
C ILE A 216 -2.94 -17.26 13.60
N LEU A 217 -3.75 -16.23 13.86
CA LEU A 217 -3.64 -14.92 13.21
C LEU A 217 -2.26 -14.28 13.44
N GLU A 218 -1.75 -14.34 14.69
CA GLU A 218 -0.41 -13.84 15.03
C GLU A 218 0.68 -14.55 14.21
N MET A 219 0.60 -15.85 14.14
CA MET A 219 1.59 -16.66 13.43
C MET A 219 1.48 -16.53 11.91
N LEU A 220 0.26 -16.44 11.37
CA LEU A 220 0.04 -16.17 9.94
C LEU A 220 0.62 -14.82 9.53
N LYS A 221 0.37 -13.75 10.29
CA LYS A 221 0.95 -12.41 10.02
C LYS A 221 2.48 -12.42 9.95
N THR A 222 3.11 -13.36 10.64
CA THR A 222 4.57 -13.49 10.60
C THR A 222 5.02 -14.34 9.41
N THR A 223 4.38 -15.49 9.18
CA THR A 223 4.80 -16.48 8.17
C THR A 223 4.39 -16.09 6.75
N SER A 224 3.21 -15.49 6.56
CA SER A 224 2.74 -15.04 5.24
C SER A 224 3.64 -13.96 4.63
N LYS A 225 4.21 -13.08 5.48
CA LYS A 225 5.16 -12.03 5.06
C LYS A 225 6.46 -12.59 4.49
N GLU A 226 6.91 -13.76 4.94
CA GLU A 226 8.09 -14.44 4.38
C GLU A 226 7.84 -14.86 2.91
N ARG A 227 6.58 -15.08 2.53
CA ARG A 227 6.10 -15.36 1.18
C ARG A 227 5.33 -14.21 0.56
N GLY A 228 5.64 -12.99 1.04
CA GLY A 228 5.00 -11.79 0.55
C GLY A 228 5.38 -11.51 -0.91
N PHE A 229 4.38 -11.23 -1.72
CA PHE A 229 4.51 -10.88 -3.14
C PHE A 229 3.76 -9.58 -3.44
N ASN A 230 3.99 -9.01 -4.60
CA ASN A 230 3.26 -7.85 -5.07
C ASN A 230 2.53 -8.21 -6.37
N PRO A 231 1.20 -8.38 -6.35
CA PRO A 231 0.46 -8.82 -7.53
C PRO A 231 0.47 -7.79 -8.67
N VAL A 232 0.64 -6.50 -8.36
CA VAL A 232 0.79 -5.46 -9.39
C VAL A 232 2.12 -5.61 -10.12
N HIS A 233 3.21 -6.00 -9.43
CA HIS A 233 4.48 -6.31 -10.09
C HIS A 233 4.34 -7.51 -11.03
N GLU A 234 3.70 -8.59 -10.56
CA GLU A 234 3.45 -9.78 -11.38
C GLU A 234 2.58 -9.44 -12.61
N PHE A 235 1.59 -8.57 -12.44
CA PHE A 235 0.75 -8.09 -13.53
C PHE A 235 1.54 -7.27 -14.56
N ILE A 236 2.33 -6.30 -14.14
CA ILE A 236 3.16 -5.46 -15.01
C ILE A 236 4.19 -6.32 -15.77
N GLN A 237 4.76 -7.32 -15.10
CA GLN A 237 5.77 -8.22 -15.66
C GLN A 237 5.19 -9.47 -16.31
N SER A 238 3.86 -9.54 -16.49
CA SER A 238 3.18 -10.71 -17.06
C SER A 238 3.55 -11.00 -18.51
N ALA A 239 4.09 -10.01 -19.23
CA ALA A 239 4.57 -10.13 -20.59
C ALA A 239 5.94 -9.47 -20.74
N THR A 240 6.72 -9.96 -21.71
CA THR A 240 7.92 -9.27 -22.18
C THR A 240 7.51 -8.35 -23.33
N TRP A 241 8.00 -7.11 -23.32
CA TRP A 241 7.71 -6.15 -24.38
C TRP A 241 8.22 -6.64 -25.75
N ASP A 242 7.36 -6.59 -26.73
CA ASP A 242 7.61 -7.03 -28.10
C ASP A 242 8.30 -5.97 -28.98
N ASN A 243 8.76 -4.85 -28.39
CA ASN A 243 9.37 -3.69 -29.03
C ASN A 243 8.44 -2.92 -29.99
N VAL A 244 7.12 -3.07 -29.84
CA VAL A 244 6.14 -2.25 -30.59
C VAL A 244 5.61 -1.16 -29.67
N GLU A 245 5.82 0.09 -30.06
CA GLU A 245 5.35 1.27 -29.30
C GLU A 245 3.82 1.39 -29.37
N ARG A 246 3.18 1.43 -28.22
CA ARG A 246 1.71 1.50 -28.08
C ARG A 246 1.24 2.57 -27.11
N ILE A 247 1.99 2.81 -26.02
CA ILE A 247 1.54 3.68 -24.93
C ILE A 247 1.32 5.12 -25.37
N ASP A 248 2.13 5.63 -26.27
CA ASP A 248 2.01 6.99 -26.79
C ASP A 248 0.68 7.24 -27.52
N THR A 249 0.14 6.21 -28.12
CA THR A 249 -1.05 6.32 -28.96
C THR A 249 -2.29 5.67 -28.37
N VAL A 250 -2.19 5.02 -27.21
CA VAL A 250 -3.30 4.24 -26.64
C VAL A 250 -4.54 5.09 -26.38
N VAL A 251 -4.40 6.28 -25.81
CA VAL A 251 -5.51 7.21 -25.56
C VAL A 251 -6.07 7.78 -26.88
N ILE A 252 -5.20 8.01 -27.86
CA ILE A 252 -5.60 8.47 -29.21
C ILE A 252 -6.45 7.40 -29.89
N ARG A 253 -5.98 6.15 -29.91
CA ARG A 253 -6.64 5.02 -30.59
C ARG A 253 -7.98 4.63 -29.97
N TYR A 254 -8.06 4.59 -28.64
CA TYR A 254 -9.23 4.07 -27.95
C TYR A 254 -10.22 5.14 -27.48
N LEU A 255 -9.74 6.32 -27.12
CA LEU A 255 -10.58 7.40 -26.61
C LEU A 255 -10.76 8.57 -27.58
N GLY A 256 -10.07 8.58 -28.72
CA GLY A 256 -10.20 9.62 -29.74
C GLY A 256 -9.63 10.96 -29.29
N ALA A 257 -8.53 10.96 -28.55
CA ALA A 257 -7.76 12.15 -28.27
C ALA A 257 -7.05 12.68 -29.51
N ASP A 258 -6.76 13.98 -29.54
CA ASP A 258 -5.96 14.57 -30.62
C ASP A 258 -4.52 14.04 -30.58
N ASP A 259 -4.01 13.67 -31.77
CA ASP A 259 -2.64 13.18 -31.91
C ASP A 259 -1.66 14.36 -31.88
N THR A 260 -1.24 14.74 -30.68
CA THR A 260 -0.24 15.77 -30.43
C THR A 260 0.92 15.20 -29.62
N LEU A 261 2.10 15.83 -29.73
CA LEU A 261 3.26 15.43 -28.94
C LEU A 261 2.96 15.52 -27.44
N LEU A 262 2.21 16.54 -27.01
CA LEU A 262 1.79 16.69 -25.60
C LEU A 262 0.92 15.51 -25.14
N THR A 263 -0.09 15.12 -25.92
CA THR A 263 -0.97 13.96 -25.60
C THR A 263 -0.16 12.66 -25.47
N ARG A 264 0.74 12.42 -26.42
CA ARG A 264 1.63 11.24 -26.42
C ARG A 264 2.51 11.22 -25.16
N MET A 265 3.18 12.32 -24.87
CA MET A 265 4.09 12.42 -23.73
C MET A 265 3.36 12.38 -22.39
N GLN A 266 2.21 13.03 -22.24
CA GLN A 266 1.39 12.93 -21.03
C GLN A 266 0.96 11.48 -20.75
N THR A 267 0.53 10.76 -21.78
CA THR A 267 0.14 9.35 -21.66
C THR A 267 1.32 8.48 -21.25
N ARG A 268 2.46 8.58 -21.97
CA ARG A 268 3.68 7.83 -21.67
C ARG A 268 4.15 8.09 -20.22
N LYS A 269 4.37 9.35 -19.88
CA LYS A 269 4.88 9.74 -18.56
C LYS A 269 3.96 9.31 -17.42
N TRP A 270 2.65 9.34 -17.64
CA TRP A 270 1.70 8.89 -16.62
C TRP A 270 1.75 7.37 -16.45
N MET A 271 1.82 6.59 -17.53
CA MET A 271 1.95 5.13 -17.45
C MET A 271 3.29 4.72 -16.83
N VAL A 272 4.39 5.36 -17.21
CA VAL A 272 5.71 5.12 -16.58
C VAL A 272 5.67 5.53 -15.10
N GLY A 273 4.99 6.63 -14.75
CA GLY A 273 4.75 7.05 -13.37
C GLY A 273 3.95 6.04 -12.55
N ALA A 274 2.96 5.38 -13.16
CA ALA A 274 2.21 4.30 -12.51
C ALA A 274 3.11 3.09 -12.19
N VAL A 275 3.99 2.71 -13.12
CA VAL A 275 5.01 1.67 -12.88
C VAL A 275 5.98 2.12 -11.78
N ALA A 276 6.49 3.35 -11.85
CA ALA A 276 7.40 3.88 -10.83
C ALA A 276 6.77 3.85 -9.43
N ARG A 277 5.50 4.21 -9.29
CA ARG A 277 4.77 4.13 -8.02
C ARG A 277 4.59 2.69 -7.52
N ALA A 278 4.41 1.73 -8.41
CA ALA A 278 4.32 0.32 -8.04
C ALA A 278 5.68 -0.22 -7.54
N PHE A 279 6.77 0.01 -8.28
CA PHE A 279 8.10 -0.55 -7.97
C PHE A 279 8.91 0.27 -6.97
N SER A 280 8.68 1.59 -6.90
CA SER A 280 9.31 2.52 -5.96
C SER A 280 8.25 3.31 -5.19
N PRO A 281 7.48 2.67 -4.29
CA PRO A 281 6.42 3.33 -3.54
C PRO A 281 6.95 4.56 -2.79
N GLY A 282 6.22 5.68 -2.88
CA GLY A 282 6.63 6.94 -2.30
C GLY A 282 7.52 7.80 -3.20
N CYS A 283 7.86 7.37 -4.41
CA CYS A 283 8.52 8.23 -5.39
C CYS A 283 7.65 9.47 -5.70
N LYS A 284 8.28 10.58 -6.04
CA LYS A 284 7.56 11.82 -6.36
C LYS A 284 6.90 11.73 -7.72
N PHE A 285 5.58 11.61 -7.72
CA PHE A 285 4.74 11.65 -8.90
C PHE A 285 3.34 12.13 -8.49
N ASP A 286 3.01 13.38 -8.77
CA ASP A 286 1.73 14.02 -8.39
C ASP A 286 0.91 14.51 -9.59
N HIS A 287 1.23 14.01 -10.80
CA HIS A 287 0.48 14.31 -12.01
C HIS A 287 -0.77 13.43 -12.14
N ILE A 288 -1.85 14.04 -12.58
CA ILE A 288 -3.18 13.45 -12.71
C ILE A 288 -3.56 13.45 -14.19
N LEU A 289 -3.66 12.27 -14.78
CA LEU A 289 -4.12 12.15 -16.16
C LEU A 289 -5.63 12.45 -16.21
N THR A 290 -6.02 13.53 -16.86
CA THR A 290 -7.37 14.06 -16.80
C THR A 290 -8.06 13.99 -18.15
N PHE A 291 -9.08 13.15 -18.27
CA PHE A 291 -9.88 13.01 -19.46
C PHE A 291 -11.11 13.91 -19.43
N THR A 292 -11.20 14.88 -20.36
CA THR A 292 -12.34 15.77 -20.51
C THR A 292 -13.11 15.44 -21.80
N GLY A 293 -14.43 15.46 -21.77
CA GLY A 293 -15.23 15.22 -22.96
C GLY A 293 -16.57 14.55 -22.69
N PRO A 294 -17.35 14.21 -23.72
CA PRO A 294 -18.73 13.74 -23.58
C PRO A 294 -18.88 12.53 -22.66
N GLN A 295 -20.07 12.40 -22.06
CA GLN A 295 -20.42 11.21 -21.29
C GLN A 295 -20.57 9.99 -22.21
N GLY A 296 -20.24 8.81 -21.70
CA GLY A 296 -20.43 7.54 -22.42
C GLY A 296 -19.34 7.19 -23.44
N VAL A 297 -18.28 8.00 -23.60
CA VAL A 297 -17.17 7.71 -24.55
C VAL A 297 -16.14 6.71 -24.00
N GLY A 298 -16.34 6.18 -22.80
CA GLY A 298 -15.52 5.09 -22.24
C GLY A 298 -14.33 5.52 -21.40
N LYS A 299 -14.27 6.76 -20.88
CA LYS A 299 -13.16 7.27 -20.06
C LYS A 299 -12.86 6.38 -18.86
N SER A 300 -13.84 6.15 -17.97
CA SER A 300 -13.70 5.28 -16.79
C SER A 300 -13.51 3.82 -17.17
N THR A 301 -14.16 3.35 -18.24
CA THR A 301 -13.98 1.97 -18.75
C THR A 301 -12.54 1.73 -19.19
N PHE A 302 -11.90 2.70 -19.85
CA PHE A 302 -10.51 2.62 -20.24
C PHE A 302 -9.59 2.49 -19.00
N LEU A 303 -9.77 3.36 -17.99
CA LEU A 303 -8.99 3.34 -16.76
C LEU A 303 -9.16 2.00 -16.00
N ASN A 304 -10.39 1.51 -15.92
CA ASN A 304 -10.69 0.23 -15.28
C ASN A 304 -9.97 -0.94 -15.98
N ILE A 305 -10.01 -0.98 -17.32
CA ILE A 305 -9.37 -2.07 -18.07
C ILE A 305 -7.85 -2.06 -17.89
N ILE A 306 -7.20 -0.90 -17.99
CA ILE A 306 -5.74 -0.84 -17.84
C ILE A 306 -5.28 -1.09 -16.40
N ALA A 307 -6.10 -0.77 -15.39
CA ALA A 307 -5.81 -1.03 -13.98
C ALA A 307 -5.99 -2.51 -13.60
N GLY A 308 -6.77 -3.28 -14.35
CA GLY A 308 -7.13 -4.64 -13.99
C GLY A 308 -7.90 -4.69 -12.68
N ASN A 309 -7.47 -5.55 -11.76
CA ASN A 309 -8.14 -5.75 -10.46
C ASN A 309 -7.87 -4.64 -9.43
N TRP A 310 -7.01 -3.65 -9.74
CA TRP A 310 -6.58 -2.61 -8.80
C TRP A 310 -7.08 -1.23 -9.21
N PHE A 311 -8.31 -1.17 -9.70
CA PHE A 311 -9.03 0.07 -10.01
C PHE A 311 -9.90 0.50 -8.82
N SER A 312 -9.97 1.79 -8.56
CA SER A 312 -10.94 2.38 -7.62
C SER A 312 -11.54 3.65 -8.22
N ASP A 313 -12.87 3.75 -8.20
CA ASP A 313 -13.67 4.91 -8.55
C ASP A 313 -14.46 5.48 -7.35
N SER A 314 -14.17 4.95 -6.16
CA SER A 314 -14.86 5.34 -4.92
C SER A 314 -14.28 6.59 -4.26
N PHE A 315 -13.13 7.07 -4.73
CA PHE A 315 -12.43 8.21 -4.14
C PHE A 315 -13.20 9.53 -4.30
N SER A 316 -13.39 10.25 -3.19
CA SER A 316 -13.98 11.59 -3.18
C SER A 316 -13.21 12.56 -2.28
N PHE A 317 -13.01 13.78 -2.76
CA PHE A 317 -12.45 14.85 -1.91
C PHE A 317 -13.38 15.28 -0.77
N ALA A 318 -14.67 14.94 -0.84
CA ALA A 318 -15.65 15.24 0.21
C ALA A 318 -15.50 14.33 1.44
N HIS A 319 -14.83 13.18 1.29
CA HIS A 319 -14.56 12.27 2.40
C HIS A 319 -13.56 12.88 3.40
N ASP A 320 -13.58 12.42 4.65
CA ASP A 320 -12.54 12.76 5.62
C ASP A 320 -11.19 12.11 5.24
N ASP A 321 -10.09 12.55 5.84
CA ASP A 321 -8.75 12.08 5.48
C ASP A 321 -8.58 10.56 5.70
N LYS A 322 -9.27 9.97 6.68
CA LYS A 322 -9.21 8.53 6.94
C LYS A 322 -9.91 7.76 5.82
N SER A 323 -11.13 8.15 5.47
CA SER A 323 -11.90 7.53 4.38
C SER A 323 -11.19 7.68 3.02
N LYS A 324 -10.56 8.84 2.75
CA LYS A 324 -9.73 9.02 1.54
C LYS A 324 -8.58 8.01 1.46
N ILE A 325 -7.94 7.70 2.59
CA ILE A 325 -6.84 6.72 2.62
C ILE A 325 -7.39 5.31 2.45
N GLU A 326 -8.56 5.01 3.01
CA GLU A 326 -9.25 3.72 2.82
C GLU A 326 -9.63 3.54 1.34
N ASP A 327 -10.17 4.56 0.66
CA ASP A 327 -10.55 4.54 -0.76
C ASP A 327 -9.37 4.24 -1.71
N ILE A 328 -8.16 4.68 -1.36
CA ILE A 328 -6.96 4.45 -2.18
C ILE A 328 -6.17 3.20 -1.78
N THR A 329 -6.51 2.59 -0.63
CA THR A 329 -5.80 1.41 -0.15
C THR A 329 -6.14 0.19 -1.01
N GLY A 330 -5.12 -0.46 -1.56
CA GLY A 330 -5.30 -1.60 -2.46
C GLY A 330 -5.69 -1.22 -3.89
N ALA A 331 -5.77 0.06 -4.23
CA ALA A 331 -5.93 0.55 -5.59
C ALA A 331 -4.60 1.01 -6.18
N TRP A 332 -4.34 0.69 -7.44
CA TRP A 332 -3.18 1.16 -8.19
C TRP A 332 -3.51 2.39 -9.03
N ILE A 333 -4.64 2.34 -9.74
CA ILE A 333 -5.18 3.48 -10.47
C ILE A 333 -6.47 3.92 -9.78
N VAL A 334 -6.47 5.16 -9.29
CA VAL A 334 -7.59 5.77 -8.60
C VAL A 334 -8.22 6.82 -9.52
N GLU A 335 -9.48 6.62 -9.85
CA GLU A 335 -10.26 7.59 -10.61
C GLU A 335 -10.87 8.63 -9.68
N ILE A 336 -10.66 9.89 -10.00
CA ILE A 336 -11.38 11.01 -9.43
C ILE A 336 -12.54 11.30 -10.39
N SER A 337 -13.69 10.71 -10.11
CA SER A 337 -14.93 11.01 -10.80
C SER A 337 -15.55 12.26 -10.17
N GLU A 338 -16.10 13.15 -11.00
CA GLU A 338 -16.76 14.38 -10.54
C GLU A 338 -15.86 15.36 -9.76
N LEU A 339 -15.14 16.20 -10.49
CA LEU A 339 -14.32 17.29 -9.92
C LEU A 339 -15.15 18.41 -9.23
N ASN A 340 -16.47 18.28 -9.18
CA ASN A 340 -17.42 19.20 -8.56
C ASN A 340 -17.16 19.47 -7.06
N GLY A 341 -16.51 18.54 -6.36
CA GLY A 341 -16.11 18.70 -4.95
C GLY A 341 -15.02 19.75 -4.73
N MET A 342 -14.35 20.24 -5.79
CA MET A 342 -13.29 21.24 -5.71
C MET A 342 -13.74 22.67 -6.02
N LYS A 343 -15.05 22.94 -6.04
CA LYS A 343 -15.62 24.26 -6.38
C LYS A 343 -15.28 25.39 -5.38
N ARG A 344 -14.66 25.07 -4.22
CA ARG A 344 -14.22 26.06 -3.24
C ARG A 344 -12.70 26.10 -3.19
N ALA A 345 -12.10 27.29 -3.12
CA ALA A 345 -10.65 27.48 -3.09
C ALA A 345 -9.96 26.69 -1.96
N HIS A 346 -10.58 26.61 -0.79
CA HIS A 346 -10.07 25.83 0.34
C HIS A 346 -10.02 24.32 0.04
N ASP A 347 -11.03 23.80 -0.65
CA ASP A 347 -11.12 22.39 -1.01
C ASP A 347 -10.07 22.03 -2.08
N ALA A 348 -9.80 22.96 -3.00
CA ALA A 348 -8.76 22.82 -4.00
C ALA A 348 -7.35 22.79 -3.38
N GLU A 349 -7.05 23.59 -2.36
CA GLU A 349 -5.76 23.54 -1.65
C GLU A 349 -5.60 22.25 -0.85
N ALA A 350 -6.64 21.81 -0.15
CA ALA A 350 -6.66 20.53 0.56
C ALA A 350 -6.46 19.34 -0.40
N ALA A 351 -7.11 19.36 -1.57
CA ALA A 351 -6.92 18.39 -2.62
C ALA A 351 -5.47 18.35 -3.14
N LYS A 352 -4.88 19.52 -3.42
CA LYS A 352 -3.48 19.66 -3.84
C LYS A 352 -2.52 19.09 -2.79
N ALA A 353 -2.75 19.40 -1.52
CA ALA A 353 -1.95 18.88 -0.41
C ALA A 353 -2.07 17.36 -0.30
N PHE A 354 -3.28 16.80 -0.41
CA PHE A 354 -3.51 15.36 -0.39
C PHE A 354 -2.82 14.66 -1.57
N LEU A 355 -3.02 15.16 -2.80
CA LEU A 355 -2.46 14.56 -4.03
C LEU A 355 -0.93 14.57 -4.05
N SER A 356 -0.31 15.55 -3.41
CA SER A 356 1.16 15.70 -3.36
C SER A 356 1.85 14.81 -2.33
N ARG A 357 1.09 14.13 -1.46
CA ARG A 357 1.66 13.24 -0.45
C ARG A 357 2.40 12.07 -1.11
N VAL A 358 3.55 11.76 -0.58
CA VAL A 358 4.33 10.58 -0.98
C VAL A 358 4.14 9.41 0.00
N ARG A 359 3.56 9.69 1.17
CA ARG A 359 3.24 8.73 2.23
C ARG A 359 1.92 9.13 2.89
N ASP A 360 1.21 8.14 3.40
CA ASP A 360 0.00 8.32 4.18
C ASP A 360 0.18 7.64 5.54
N ASP A 361 -0.17 8.35 6.62
CA ASP A 361 -0.09 7.82 7.97
C ASP A 361 -1.46 7.22 8.34
N VAL A 362 -1.48 5.91 8.51
CA VAL A 362 -2.69 5.14 8.80
C VAL A 362 -2.53 4.43 10.14
N ARG A 363 -3.57 4.44 10.93
CA ARG A 363 -3.69 3.56 12.08
C ARG A 363 -4.66 2.44 11.74
N PRO A 364 -4.15 1.23 11.38
CA PRO A 364 -5.02 0.08 11.09
C PRO A 364 -5.97 -0.20 12.26
N ALA A 365 -7.16 -0.71 11.96
CA ALA A 365 -8.11 -1.11 12.99
C ALA A 365 -7.41 -2.07 13.98
N TYR A 366 -7.57 -1.81 15.28
CA TYR A 366 -6.93 -2.54 16.38
C TYR A 366 -5.39 -2.45 16.49
N ALA A 367 -4.71 -1.68 15.66
CA ALA A 367 -3.27 -1.45 15.79
C ALA A 367 -2.97 -0.45 16.92
N ARG A 368 -1.91 -0.72 17.69
CA ARG A 368 -1.46 0.19 18.77
C ARG A 368 -0.65 1.38 18.26
N LYS A 369 -0.10 1.27 17.03
CA LYS A 369 0.76 2.30 16.43
C LYS A 369 0.23 2.67 15.05
N SER A 370 0.43 3.93 14.64
CA SER A 370 0.27 4.35 13.25
C SER A 370 1.41 3.81 12.40
N GLU A 371 1.12 3.46 11.16
CA GLU A 371 2.09 3.05 10.16
C GLU A 371 2.13 4.09 9.04
N SER A 372 3.33 4.47 8.61
CA SER A 372 3.53 5.36 7.47
C SER A 372 3.66 4.52 6.21
N ILE A 373 2.64 4.54 5.37
CA ILE A 373 2.55 3.74 4.15
C ILE A 373 2.99 4.60 2.97
N PRO A 374 4.08 4.25 2.26
CA PRO A 374 4.45 4.95 1.04
C PRO A 374 3.41 4.69 -0.06
N ARG A 375 3.04 5.76 -0.79
CA ARG A 375 2.04 5.67 -1.87
C ARG A 375 2.54 4.85 -3.04
N SER A 376 1.71 3.90 -3.46
CA SER A 376 1.92 3.03 -4.62
C SER A 376 0.92 3.27 -5.74
N ASN A 377 -0.01 4.19 -5.56
CA ASN A 377 -1.06 4.51 -6.53
C ASN A 377 -0.76 5.78 -7.33
N VAL A 378 -1.44 5.88 -8.48
CA VAL A 378 -1.54 7.08 -9.30
C VAL A 378 -2.99 7.50 -9.44
N PHE A 379 -3.20 8.79 -9.72
CA PHE A 379 -4.53 9.35 -9.92
C PHE A 379 -4.79 9.62 -11.40
N ALA A 380 -6.01 9.33 -11.81
CA ALA A 380 -6.60 9.82 -13.05
C ALA A 380 -7.89 10.54 -12.73
N ALA A 381 -8.35 11.43 -13.60
CA ALA A 381 -9.61 12.13 -13.43
C ALA A 381 -10.45 12.06 -14.70
N THR A 382 -11.76 12.03 -14.52
CA THR A 382 -12.70 12.10 -15.65
C THR A 382 -13.75 13.19 -15.37
N THR A 383 -14.03 13.99 -16.38
CA THR A 383 -15.06 15.03 -16.28
C THR A 383 -15.72 15.27 -17.64
N ASN A 384 -16.95 15.77 -17.59
CA ASN A 384 -17.67 16.27 -18.77
C ASN A 384 -17.71 17.81 -18.79
N GLU A 385 -17.22 18.46 -17.72
CA GLU A 385 -17.22 19.92 -17.59
C GLU A 385 -16.07 20.53 -18.40
N THR A 386 -16.32 21.69 -18.97
CA THR A 386 -15.32 22.47 -19.70
C THR A 386 -14.53 23.39 -18.75
N GLU A 387 -15.07 23.67 -17.57
CA GLU A 387 -14.45 24.50 -16.55
C GLU A 387 -14.54 23.78 -15.19
N PHE A 388 -13.44 23.18 -14.75
CA PHE A 388 -13.41 22.41 -13.51
C PHE A 388 -12.21 22.75 -12.61
N LEU A 389 -11.21 23.47 -13.12
CA LEU A 389 -10.08 23.94 -12.34
C LEU A 389 -10.39 25.31 -11.73
N GLN A 390 -9.98 25.52 -10.49
CA GLN A 390 -10.07 26.82 -9.84
C GLN A 390 -8.68 27.41 -9.62
N SER A 391 -8.53 28.70 -9.90
CA SER A 391 -7.34 29.54 -9.73
C SER A 391 -6.04 29.00 -10.35
N CYS A 392 -5.20 29.90 -10.82
CA CYS A 392 -3.99 29.63 -11.59
C CYS A 392 -2.87 28.89 -10.81
N ASN A 393 -2.91 28.89 -9.47
CA ASN A 393 -1.83 28.31 -8.67
C ASN A 393 -2.00 26.82 -8.39
N GLY A 394 -1.03 26.00 -8.88
CA GLY A 394 -0.94 24.57 -8.58
C GLY A 394 -1.68 23.67 -9.54
N ASN A 395 -2.18 24.17 -10.64
CA ASN A 395 -2.86 23.38 -11.68
C ASN A 395 -1.90 22.51 -12.52
N ARG A 396 -0.59 22.72 -12.44
CA ARG A 396 0.45 21.94 -13.16
C ARG A 396 0.35 20.43 -13.00
N ARG A 397 -0.41 19.96 -12.00
CA ARG A 397 -0.62 18.51 -11.76
C ARG A 397 -1.61 17.89 -12.72
N TRP A 398 -2.53 18.68 -13.27
CA TRP A 398 -3.61 18.21 -14.13
C TRP A 398 -3.13 18.13 -15.58
N TRP A 399 -2.89 16.94 -16.04
CA TRP A 399 -2.53 16.68 -17.44
C TRP A 399 -3.81 16.41 -18.23
N ILE A 400 -4.33 17.47 -18.85
CA ILE A 400 -5.63 17.46 -19.49
C ILE A 400 -5.53 16.94 -20.92
N ILE A 401 -6.30 15.91 -21.21
CA ILE A 401 -6.44 15.32 -22.54
C ILE A 401 -7.92 15.38 -22.95
N PRO A 402 -8.28 16.23 -23.92
CA PRO A 402 -9.62 16.27 -24.49
C PRO A 402 -9.93 14.98 -25.25
N ILE A 403 -11.08 14.37 -24.97
CA ILE A 403 -11.52 13.10 -25.52
C ILE A 403 -12.80 13.31 -26.31
N ARG A 404 -12.83 12.82 -27.58
CA ARG A 404 -14.01 12.91 -28.44
C ARG A 404 -14.77 11.59 -28.55
N GLY A 405 -14.12 10.47 -28.21
CA GLY A 405 -14.62 9.11 -28.43
C GLY A 405 -14.35 8.61 -29.86
N THR A 406 -14.25 7.30 -30.01
CA THR A 406 -14.00 6.63 -31.29
C THR A 406 -15.23 5.86 -31.81
N GLY A 407 -16.38 6.05 -31.15
CA GLY A 407 -17.63 5.33 -31.46
C GLY A 407 -18.06 4.42 -30.29
N GLU A 408 -18.64 3.25 -30.61
CA GLU A 408 -19.15 2.34 -29.59
C GLU A 408 -18.03 1.74 -28.73
N VAL A 409 -18.06 2.01 -27.42
CA VAL A 409 -17.08 1.51 -26.43
C VAL A 409 -16.92 -0.02 -26.51
N ARG A 410 -18.02 -0.75 -26.71
CA ARG A 410 -18.00 -2.22 -26.79
C ARG A 410 -17.08 -2.78 -27.90
N LYS A 411 -16.84 -2.01 -28.95
CA LYS A 411 -16.00 -2.47 -30.09
C LYS A 411 -14.52 -2.56 -29.78
N TRP A 412 -14.02 -1.78 -28.82
CA TRP A 412 -12.60 -1.74 -28.52
C TRP A 412 -12.21 -2.37 -27.17
N ILE A 413 -13.19 -2.75 -26.32
CA ILE A 413 -12.91 -3.33 -24.99
C ILE A 413 -11.99 -4.55 -25.08
N ASP A 414 -12.33 -5.51 -25.96
CA ASP A 414 -11.57 -6.76 -26.05
C ASP A 414 -10.20 -6.54 -26.70
N ALA A 415 -10.10 -5.61 -27.64
CA ALA A 415 -8.82 -5.21 -28.23
C ALA A 415 -7.92 -4.57 -27.18
N LEU A 416 -8.43 -3.63 -26.39
CA LEU A 416 -7.66 -3.01 -25.32
C LEU A 416 -7.23 -4.05 -24.28
N LYS A 417 -8.13 -4.93 -23.82
CA LYS A 417 -7.78 -6.00 -22.86
C LYS A 417 -6.63 -6.88 -23.35
N SER A 418 -6.60 -7.20 -24.63
CA SER A 418 -5.52 -8.00 -25.23
C SER A 418 -4.19 -7.25 -25.31
N GLU A 419 -4.21 -5.92 -25.39
CA GLU A 419 -3.01 -5.08 -25.44
C GLU A 419 -2.44 -4.74 -24.05
N VAL A 420 -3.25 -4.77 -22.98
CA VAL A 420 -2.84 -4.35 -21.63
C VAL A 420 -1.52 -4.97 -21.16
N PRO A 421 -1.24 -6.28 -21.35
CA PRO A 421 0.06 -6.83 -20.94
C PRO A 421 1.24 -6.18 -21.65
N GLN A 422 1.09 -5.87 -22.94
CA GLN A 422 2.14 -5.21 -23.73
C GLN A 422 2.28 -3.72 -23.38
N LEU A 423 1.18 -3.03 -23.10
CA LEU A 423 1.20 -1.64 -22.63
C LEU A 423 2.03 -1.50 -21.34
N TRP A 424 1.80 -2.38 -20.38
CA TRP A 424 2.55 -2.35 -19.12
C TRP A 424 3.99 -2.85 -19.28
N ALA A 425 4.25 -3.82 -20.13
CA ALA A 425 5.60 -4.26 -20.45
C ALA A 425 6.42 -3.13 -21.11
N GLU A 426 5.81 -2.34 -22.01
CA GLU A 426 6.40 -1.15 -22.64
C GLU A 426 6.69 -0.06 -21.56
N ALA A 427 5.70 0.24 -20.70
CA ALA A 427 5.89 1.22 -19.63
C ALA A 427 6.98 0.79 -18.65
N TYR A 428 7.08 -0.51 -18.34
CA TYR A 428 8.13 -1.07 -17.50
C TYR A 428 9.51 -0.97 -18.16
N HIS A 429 9.60 -1.17 -19.47
CA HIS A 429 10.84 -0.95 -20.22
C HIS A 429 11.33 0.49 -20.07
N TYR A 430 10.46 1.49 -20.28
CA TYR A 430 10.84 2.90 -20.08
C TYR A 430 11.21 3.23 -18.63
N TYR A 431 10.52 2.64 -17.67
CA TYR A 431 10.88 2.79 -16.26
C TYR A 431 12.28 2.23 -15.95
N THR A 432 12.62 1.04 -16.46
CA THR A 432 13.95 0.43 -16.27
C THR A 432 15.06 1.16 -17.03
N ALA A 433 14.71 1.86 -18.10
CA ALA A 433 15.60 2.77 -18.82
C ALA A 433 15.76 4.15 -18.14
N GLU A 434 15.24 4.31 -16.91
CA GLU A 434 15.30 5.53 -16.10
C GLU A 434 14.69 6.77 -16.81
N GLU A 435 13.62 6.55 -17.58
CA GLU A 435 12.91 7.66 -18.21
C GLU A 435 12.38 8.66 -17.18
N THR A 436 12.61 9.95 -17.43
CA THR A 436 12.13 11.03 -16.54
C THR A 436 10.60 11.05 -16.44
N LEU A 437 10.08 11.29 -15.24
CA LEU A 437 8.62 11.33 -14.99
C LEU A 437 7.98 12.71 -15.23
N PHE A 438 8.74 13.66 -15.77
CA PHE A 438 8.30 15.02 -16.01
C PHE A 438 8.24 15.32 -17.49
N LEU A 439 7.38 16.26 -17.88
CA LEU A 439 7.34 16.76 -19.25
C LEU A 439 8.61 17.60 -19.54
N PRO A 440 9.10 17.62 -20.78
CA PRO A 440 10.09 18.62 -21.19
C PRO A 440 9.55 20.05 -21.03
N PRO A 441 10.41 21.06 -20.79
CA PRO A 441 9.99 22.44 -20.53
C PRO A 441 9.08 23.04 -21.60
N GLU A 442 9.29 22.69 -22.85
CA GLU A 442 8.47 23.16 -24.00
C GLU A 442 7.04 22.63 -23.89
N LEU A 443 6.89 21.37 -23.50
CA LEU A 443 5.57 20.74 -23.33
C LEU A 443 4.91 21.13 -22.00
N GLU A 444 5.67 21.48 -20.97
CA GLU A 444 5.11 22.06 -19.72
C GLU A 444 4.40 23.39 -20.02
N SER A 445 4.98 24.25 -20.85
CA SER A 445 4.38 25.52 -21.24
C SER A 445 3.06 25.30 -22.01
N GLU A 446 3.02 24.32 -22.90
CA GLU A 446 1.80 23.94 -23.63
C GLU A 446 0.73 23.34 -22.69
N ALA A 447 1.15 22.47 -21.75
CA ALA A 447 0.27 21.90 -20.75
C ALA A 447 -0.36 22.98 -19.86
N ASN A 448 0.43 23.97 -19.41
CA ASN A 448 -0.04 25.10 -18.61
C ASN A 448 -1.06 25.96 -19.39
N ARG A 449 -0.82 26.20 -20.69
CA ARG A 449 -1.77 26.92 -21.55
C ARG A 449 -3.09 26.14 -21.66
N ARG A 450 -3.02 24.83 -21.88
CA ARG A 450 -4.22 23.96 -21.91
C ARG A 450 -4.96 23.96 -20.58
N GLN A 451 -4.27 23.96 -19.45
CA GLN A 451 -4.89 24.06 -18.11
C GLN A 451 -5.65 25.39 -17.92
N ALA A 452 -5.12 26.49 -18.44
CA ALA A 452 -5.79 27.79 -18.39
C ALA A 452 -7.15 27.79 -19.10
N GLU A 453 -7.29 27.05 -20.19
CA GLU A 453 -8.56 26.91 -20.94
C GLU A 453 -9.67 26.20 -20.12
N TYR A 454 -9.30 25.39 -19.12
CA TYR A 454 -10.21 24.65 -18.24
C TYR A 454 -10.34 25.25 -16.85
N THR A 455 -9.78 26.45 -16.65
CA THR A 455 -9.85 27.17 -15.38
C THR A 455 -11.10 28.06 -15.37
N THR A 456 -11.91 27.93 -14.32
CA THR A 456 -13.12 28.74 -14.20
C THR A 456 -12.78 30.23 -14.07
N ALA A 457 -13.51 31.05 -14.79
CA ALA A 457 -13.45 32.50 -14.74
C ALA A 457 -13.84 33.12 -13.38
N ALA A 458 -14.23 32.34 -12.37
CA ALA A 458 -14.53 32.82 -11.03
C ALA A 458 -13.35 33.54 -10.34
N GLY A 459 -12.11 33.32 -10.83
CA GLY A 459 -10.94 34.16 -10.52
C GLY A 459 -10.95 35.45 -11.32
N ASP A 460 -11.45 35.39 -12.54
CA ASP A 460 -11.47 36.55 -13.45
C ASP A 460 -12.55 37.55 -13.06
N GLU A 461 -13.76 37.09 -12.65
CA GLU A 461 -14.81 38.02 -12.13
C GLU A 461 -14.33 38.83 -10.92
N LEU A 462 -13.63 38.18 -9.98
CA LEU A 462 -13.06 38.90 -8.85
C LEU A 462 -11.88 39.78 -9.26
N LEU A 463 -11.09 39.36 -10.23
CA LEU A 463 -9.99 40.13 -10.79
C LEU A 463 -10.54 41.40 -11.46
N ASP A 464 -11.59 41.27 -12.29
CA ASP A 464 -12.29 42.37 -12.94
C ASP A 464 -12.91 43.32 -11.93
N GLU A 465 -13.53 42.79 -10.86
CA GLU A 465 -14.07 43.62 -9.76
C GLU A 465 -12.96 44.38 -9.00
N ILE A 466 -11.81 43.72 -8.75
CA ILE A 466 -10.65 44.38 -8.12
C ILE A 466 -10.09 45.45 -9.06
N GLU A 467 -9.92 45.18 -10.35
CA GLU A 467 -9.48 46.18 -11.33
C GLU A 467 -10.43 47.35 -11.43
N ALA A 468 -11.74 47.13 -11.47
CA ALA A 468 -12.75 48.16 -11.45
C ALA A 468 -12.69 49.02 -10.16
N PHE A 469 -12.44 48.38 -9.01
CA PHE A 469 -12.21 49.07 -7.74
C PHE A 469 -10.93 49.92 -7.77
N LEU A 470 -9.82 49.39 -8.26
CA LEU A 470 -8.53 50.06 -8.33
C LEU A 470 -8.50 51.24 -9.31
N ASN A 471 -9.29 51.17 -10.38
CA ASN A 471 -9.37 52.22 -11.40
C ASN A 471 -10.42 53.28 -11.10
N ARG A 472 -11.18 53.11 -9.99
CA ARG A 472 -12.16 54.12 -9.59
C ARG A 472 -11.47 55.36 -9.02
N LEU A 473 -11.86 56.52 -9.52
CA LEU A 473 -11.43 57.81 -8.94
C LEU A 473 -12.09 57.99 -7.58
N VAL A 474 -11.33 58.46 -6.59
CA VAL A 474 -11.78 58.68 -5.22
C VAL A 474 -11.70 60.17 -4.85
N PRO A 475 -12.48 60.66 -3.86
CA PRO A 475 -12.37 62.01 -3.38
C PRO A 475 -10.99 62.31 -2.77
N LYS A 476 -10.53 63.53 -2.86
CA LYS A 476 -9.24 63.98 -2.32
C LYS A 476 -9.10 63.67 -0.81
N ALA A 477 -10.19 63.71 -0.06
CA ALA A 477 -10.21 63.40 1.37
C ALA A 477 -10.35 61.91 1.68
N TYR A 478 -10.48 61.02 0.70
CA TYR A 478 -10.81 59.58 0.83
C TYR A 478 -9.94 58.85 1.86
N PHE A 479 -8.64 59.05 1.83
CA PHE A 479 -7.72 58.36 2.75
C PHE A 479 -7.82 58.82 4.20
N SER A 480 -8.41 59.98 4.47
CA SER A 480 -8.67 60.51 5.83
C SER A 480 -9.94 59.94 6.47
N TRP A 481 -10.81 59.29 5.69
CA TRP A 481 -12.08 58.77 6.16
C TRP A 481 -11.95 57.45 6.88
N PRO A 482 -12.80 57.17 7.89
CA PRO A 482 -12.89 55.85 8.51
C PRO A 482 -13.27 54.78 7.51
N LEU A 483 -12.88 53.51 7.80
CA LEU A 483 -13.13 52.33 6.96
C LEU A 483 -14.60 52.19 6.54
N GLY A 484 -15.53 52.33 7.50
CA GLY A 484 -16.97 52.19 7.23
C GLY A 484 -17.49 53.24 6.26
N LYS A 485 -16.97 54.46 6.31
CA LYS A 485 -17.36 55.54 5.42
C LYS A 485 -16.82 55.36 4.01
N ARG A 486 -15.60 54.87 3.86
CA ARG A 486 -15.04 54.51 2.56
C ARG A 486 -15.82 53.39 1.90
N ALA A 487 -16.18 52.36 2.66
CA ALA A 487 -17.00 51.26 2.15
C ALA A 487 -18.40 51.72 1.72
N GLN A 488 -19.04 52.63 2.51
CA GLN A 488 -20.32 53.25 2.13
C GLN A 488 -20.16 54.08 0.87
N TRP A 489 -19.10 54.88 0.75
CA TRP A 489 -18.82 55.68 -0.44
C TRP A 489 -18.61 54.81 -1.68
N GLN A 490 -17.90 53.72 -1.60
CA GLN A 490 -17.70 52.81 -2.72
C GLN A 490 -19.02 52.20 -3.22
N LYS A 491 -19.96 51.88 -2.31
CA LYS A 491 -21.32 51.44 -2.67
C LYS A 491 -22.09 52.55 -3.35
N TRP A 492 -22.07 53.75 -2.77
CA TRP A 492 -22.74 54.93 -3.32
C TRP A 492 -22.19 55.34 -4.69
N ALA A 493 -20.89 55.27 -4.89
CA ALA A 493 -20.25 55.58 -6.16
C ALA A 493 -20.68 54.67 -7.32
N ILE A 494 -21.11 53.43 -7.02
CA ILE A 494 -21.67 52.49 -7.99
C ILE A 494 -23.18 52.68 -8.12
N ASP A 495 -23.87 52.78 -6.98
CA ASP A 495 -25.29 52.92 -6.90
C ASP A 495 -25.65 54.19 -6.05
N PRO A 496 -25.92 55.32 -6.72
CA PRO A 496 -26.26 56.58 -6.03
C PRO A 496 -27.53 56.54 -5.16
N SER A 497 -28.32 55.47 -5.25
CA SER A 497 -29.46 55.24 -4.36
C SER A 497 -29.06 54.72 -2.98
N SER A 498 -27.81 54.21 -2.84
CA SER A 498 -27.27 53.70 -1.58
C SER A 498 -27.12 54.82 -0.54
N PHE A 499 -27.38 54.46 0.75
CA PHE A 499 -27.27 55.42 1.84
C PHE A 499 -25.81 55.79 2.13
N ILE A 500 -25.57 57.11 2.22
CA ILE A 500 -24.32 57.73 2.71
C ILE A 500 -24.64 59.11 3.31
N ASP A 501 -23.91 59.50 4.35
CA ASP A 501 -24.07 60.86 4.95
C ASP A 501 -23.59 61.90 3.97
N ASP A 502 -24.27 63.06 3.98
CA ASP A 502 -24.08 64.14 3.00
C ASP A 502 -22.63 64.67 2.94
N GLU A 503 -21.93 64.69 4.06
CA GLU A 503 -20.51 65.13 4.13
C GLU A 503 -19.57 64.30 3.29
N TYR A 504 -19.92 63.01 3.06
CA TYR A 504 -19.14 62.06 2.28
C TYR A 504 -19.63 61.94 0.82
N ARG A 505 -20.68 62.56 0.42
CA ARG A 505 -21.19 62.63 -0.97
C ARG A 505 -20.29 63.48 -1.85
N GLN A 506 -19.10 63.06 -2.09
CA GLN A 506 -18.10 63.79 -2.86
C GLN A 506 -17.77 63.01 -4.16
N ILE A 507 -17.61 63.76 -5.26
CA ILE A 507 -17.21 63.17 -6.54
C ILE A 507 -15.73 62.75 -6.45
N GLY A 508 -15.41 61.56 -6.96
CA GLY A 508 -14.04 61.07 -7.06
C GLY A 508 -13.26 61.83 -8.14
N THR A 509 -12.10 62.36 -7.79
CA THR A 509 -11.25 63.19 -8.67
C THR A 509 -9.81 62.71 -8.71
N GLU A 510 -9.40 61.89 -7.76
CA GLU A 510 -8.00 61.40 -7.63
C GLU A 510 -7.93 59.87 -7.82
N PRO A 511 -6.93 59.36 -8.52
CA PRO A 511 -6.75 57.94 -8.64
C PRO A 511 -6.34 57.30 -7.31
N LEU A 512 -6.73 56.03 -7.08
CA LEU A 512 -6.18 55.24 -5.98
C LEU A 512 -4.69 55.01 -6.24
N THR A 513 -3.86 55.41 -5.28
CA THR A 513 -2.38 55.31 -5.39
C THR A 513 -1.78 54.21 -4.55
N ILE A 514 -2.52 53.78 -3.53
CA ILE A 514 -2.09 52.74 -2.60
C ILE A 514 -3.28 51.90 -2.12
N VAL A 515 -3.11 50.61 -2.06
CA VAL A 515 -4.10 49.68 -1.49
C VAL A 515 -3.39 48.59 -0.68
N SER A 516 -4.14 48.00 0.24
CA SER A 516 -3.70 46.76 0.91
C SER A 516 -4.79 45.69 0.78
N PRO A 517 -4.48 44.39 0.95
CA PRO A 517 -5.49 43.34 0.93
C PRO A 517 -6.65 43.59 1.90
N LYS A 518 -6.36 44.25 3.04
CA LYS A 518 -7.38 44.65 4.02
C LYS A 518 -8.31 45.73 3.45
N MET A 519 -7.77 46.72 2.72
CA MET A 519 -8.57 47.76 2.07
C MET A 519 -9.47 47.16 1.01
N ILE A 520 -8.92 46.36 0.11
CA ILE A 520 -9.69 45.66 -0.94
C ILE A 520 -10.83 44.87 -0.29
N LYS A 521 -10.51 44.01 0.69
CA LYS A 521 -11.50 43.17 1.38
C LYS A 521 -12.61 43.94 2.06
N CYS A 522 -12.30 45.08 2.64
CA CYS A 522 -13.26 45.83 3.47
C CYS A 522 -14.00 46.94 2.72
N GLU A 523 -13.43 47.51 1.66
CA GLU A 523 -14.00 48.68 0.95
C GLU A 523 -14.75 48.28 -0.32
N MET A 524 -14.42 47.15 -0.93
CA MET A 524 -15.16 46.68 -2.11
C MET A 524 -16.65 46.46 -1.80
N PRO A 525 -17.53 46.84 -2.73
CA PRO A 525 -18.99 46.79 -2.51
C PRO A 525 -19.56 45.38 -2.44
N ASN A 526 -18.77 44.37 -2.76
CA ASN A 526 -19.19 42.97 -2.74
C ASN A 526 -19.15 42.42 -1.30
N ASP A 527 -20.33 42.22 -0.70
CA ASP A 527 -20.45 41.72 0.67
C ASP A 527 -19.95 40.28 0.82
N ALA A 528 -19.93 39.49 -0.26
CA ALA A 528 -19.37 38.15 -0.25
C ALA A 528 -17.84 38.12 -0.01
N ILE A 529 -17.13 39.15 -0.50
CA ILE A 529 -15.68 39.31 -0.27
C ILE A 529 -15.40 39.61 1.20
N ARG A 530 -16.27 40.42 1.83
CA ARG A 530 -16.13 40.85 3.22
C ARG A 530 -16.39 39.72 4.22
N THR A 531 -17.41 38.92 3.99
CA THR A 531 -17.93 37.93 4.95
C THR A 531 -17.31 36.53 4.77
N SER A 532 -16.79 36.21 3.59
CA SER A 532 -16.26 34.90 3.29
C SER A 532 -14.81 34.76 3.74
N PHE A 533 -14.52 33.66 4.47
CA PHE A 533 -13.15 33.21 4.75
C PHE A 533 -12.38 32.82 3.48
N ARG A 534 -13.10 32.61 2.37
CA ARG A 534 -12.56 32.25 1.06
C ARG A 534 -11.55 33.25 0.53
N TYR A 535 -11.80 34.57 0.77
CA TYR A 535 -10.95 35.65 0.25
C TYR A 535 -9.91 36.08 1.30
N SER A 536 -8.92 35.19 1.52
CA SER A 536 -7.81 35.50 2.42
C SER A 536 -6.93 36.63 1.87
N SER A 537 -6.19 37.31 2.75
CA SER A 537 -5.22 38.33 2.30
C SER A 537 -4.15 37.77 1.37
N GLN A 538 -3.82 36.46 1.48
CA GLN A 538 -2.89 35.78 0.58
C GLN A 538 -3.50 35.62 -0.81
N TYR A 539 -4.77 35.21 -0.90
CA TYR A 539 -5.47 35.06 -2.17
C TYR A 539 -5.64 36.40 -2.89
N ILE A 540 -6.01 37.48 -2.16
CA ILE A 540 -6.08 38.84 -2.75
C ILE A 540 -4.69 39.28 -3.25
N ASN A 541 -3.61 38.99 -2.53
CA ASN A 541 -2.25 39.27 -2.99
C ASN A 541 -1.90 38.50 -4.28
N SER A 542 -2.29 37.24 -4.40
CA SER A 542 -2.02 36.50 -5.63
C SER A 542 -2.76 37.04 -6.85
N LEU A 543 -3.98 37.57 -6.67
CA LEU A 543 -4.71 38.27 -7.73
C LEU A 543 -4.04 39.56 -8.11
N MET A 544 -3.59 40.36 -7.13
CA MET A 544 -2.88 41.62 -7.36
C MET A 544 -1.56 41.46 -8.14
N GLU A 545 -0.91 40.31 -8.06
CA GLU A 545 0.29 39.98 -8.86
C GLU A 545 0.02 39.92 -10.37
N HIS A 546 -1.25 39.72 -10.77
CA HIS A 546 -1.67 39.68 -12.17
C HIS A 546 -2.16 41.05 -12.68
N ILE A 547 -2.32 42.05 -11.81
CA ILE A 547 -2.80 43.37 -12.20
C ILE A 547 -1.62 44.27 -12.56
N HIS A 548 -1.56 44.70 -13.81
CA HIS A 548 -0.52 45.58 -14.28
C HIS A 548 -0.60 46.97 -13.63
N GLY A 549 0.56 47.58 -13.45
CA GLY A 549 0.63 48.95 -12.89
C GLY A 549 0.61 49.03 -11.36
N TRP A 550 0.71 47.87 -10.67
CA TRP A 550 0.81 47.81 -9.21
C TRP A 550 2.01 47.01 -8.77
N VAL A 551 2.78 47.55 -7.81
CA VAL A 551 3.98 46.90 -7.26
C VAL A 551 3.86 46.79 -5.75
N ARG A 552 4.28 45.69 -5.20
CA ARG A 552 4.26 45.42 -3.76
C ARG A 552 5.40 46.18 -3.06
N SER A 553 5.08 46.89 -1.96
CA SER A 553 6.05 47.51 -1.09
C SER A 553 5.97 46.93 0.32
N GLU A 554 7.06 47.02 1.08
CA GLU A 554 7.08 46.47 2.45
C GLU A 554 6.33 47.36 3.44
N LYS A 555 6.50 48.68 3.35
CA LYS A 555 5.96 49.63 4.34
C LYS A 555 5.95 51.04 3.79
N GLU A 556 4.77 51.62 3.68
CA GLU A 556 4.61 52.99 3.14
C GLU A 556 3.92 53.94 4.10
N LYS A 557 4.36 55.17 4.12
CA LYS A 557 3.73 56.25 4.87
C LYS A 557 2.89 57.12 3.92
N VAL A 558 1.57 57.12 4.15
CA VAL A 558 0.64 57.92 3.35
C VAL A 558 0.17 59.12 4.21
N PRO A 559 0.46 60.34 3.80
CA PRO A 559 0.00 61.51 4.52
C PRO A 559 -1.54 61.55 4.64
N GLY A 560 -2.05 61.78 5.85
CA GLY A 560 -3.50 61.86 6.11
C GLY A 560 -4.25 60.52 6.11
N MET A 561 -3.57 59.39 6.06
CA MET A 561 -4.20 58.06 6.12
C MET A 561 -4.87 57.83 7.49
N HIS A 562 -6.10 57.38 7.48
CA HIS A 562 -6.84 57.09 8.71
C HIS A 562 -6.20 55.88 9.45
N ARG A 563 -6.20 55.97 10.79
CA ARG A 563 -5.58 54.97 11.69
C ARG A 563 -6.05 53.52 11.50
N ASP A 564 -7.21 53.28 10.92
CA ASP A 564 -7.75 51.95 10.68
C ASP A 564 -6.86 51.09 9.75
N TYR A 565 -6.00 51.74 8.96
CA TYR A 565 -5.15 51.11 7.94
C TYR A 565 -3.66 51.16 8.25
N CYS A 566 -3.27 51.98 9.21
CA CYS A 566 -1.88 52.16 9.59
C CYS A 566 -1.51 51.32 10.81
N GLY A 567 -0.25 50.92 10.92
CA GLY A 567 0.32 50.45 12.18
C GLY A 567 0.47 51.64 13.17
N ALA A 568 0.92 51.37 14.39
CA ALA A 568 1.20 52.37 15.42
C ALA A 568 2.20 53.46 14.96
N ASP A 569 3.00 53.15 13.95
CA ASP A 569 3.99 54.02 13.31
C ASP A 569 3.43 54.89 12.16
N GLY A 570 2.12 54.85 11.93
CA GLY A 570 1.45 55.55 10.87
C GLY A 570 1.74 55.04 9.45
N ARG A 571 2.25 53.84 9.31
CA ARG A 571 2.57 53.24 8.01
C ARG A 571 1.65 52.07 7.67
N VAL A 572 1.33 51.94 6.38
CA VAL A 572 0.61 50.78 5.83
C VAL A 572 1.61 49.63 5.62
N LYS A 573 1.31 48.44 6.14
CA LYS A 573 2.18 47.27 6.01
C LYS A 573 1.86 46.53 4.72
N ARG A 574 2.92 46.21 3.96
CA ARG A 574 2.87 45.42 2.72
C ARG A 574 1.78 45.90 1.75
N PRO A 575 1.71 47.22 1.44
CA PRO A 575 0.75 47.74 0.48
C PRO A 575 1.17 47.42 -0.95
N TRP A 576 0.20 47.57 -1.85
CA TRP A 576 0.40 47.66 -3.29
C TRP A 576 0.37 49.14 -3.68
N ILE A 577 1.33 49.56 -4.49
CA ILE A 577 1.52 50.96 -4.92
C ILE A 577 1.34 51.03 -6.42
N ARG A 578 0.61 52.03 -6.88
CA ARG A 578 0.42 52.30 -8.30
C ARG A 578 1.68 52.87 -8.92
N THR A 579 2.25 52.20 -9.93
CA THR A 579 3.52 52.57 -10.56
C THR A 579 3.35 53.61 -11.69
N ASP A 580 2.18 53.71 -12.27
CA ASP A 580 1.81 54.65 -13.33
C ASP A 580 1.40 56.04 -12.82
N ASN A 581 1.54 56.28 -11.51
CA ASN A 581 1.19 57.54 -10.90
C ASN A 581 2.45 58.44 -10.70
N PRO A 582 2.58 59.59 -11.45
CA PRO A 582 3.77 60.45 -11.40
C PRO A 582 3.98 61.17 -10.07
N LYS A 583 3.04 61.08 -9.11
CA LYS A 583 3.10 61.80 -7.82
C LYS A 583 3.79 60.99 -6.70
N ILE A 584 4.17 59.74 -6.91
CA ILE A 584 4.88 58.93 -5.91
C ILE A 584 6.29 58.60 -6.46
N PRO A 585 7.36 59.21 -5.91
CA PRO A 585 8.71 58.78 -6.26
C PRO A 585 8.90 57.34 -5.76
N LEU A 586 9.24 56.44 -6.65
CA LEU A 586 9.70 55.09 -6.30
C LEU A 586 10.92 55.23 -5.39
N SER A 587 10.91 54.64 -4.21
CA SER A 587 12.14 54.47 -3.41
C SER A 587 13.16 53.78 -4.30
N PRO A 588 14.45 54.17 -4.28
CA PRO A 588 15.44 53.54 -5.14
C PRO A 588 15.45 52.03 -4.88
N THR A 589 15.31 51.29 -5.94
CA THR A 589 15.55 49.83 -5.95
C THR A 589 16.93 49.59 -5.37
N LEU A 590 17.01 48.90 -4.25
CA LEU A 590 18.24 48.27 -3.82
C LEU A 590 18.54 47.22 -4.86
N ASP A 591 19.50 47.52 -5.74
CA ASP A 591 20.16 46.53 -6.55
C ASP A 591 20.80 45.48 -5.60
N PHE A 592 20.19 44.33 -5.56
CA PHE A 592 20.87 43.15 -5.00
C PHE A 592 21.85 42.64 -6.05
N ASP A 593 23.07 43.13 -5.98
CA ASP A 593 24.21 42.43 -6.55
C ASP A 593 24.25 41.02 -5.94
N CYS A 594 23.97 40.05 -6.77
CA CYS A 594 24.25 38.65 -6.47
C CYS A 594 25.76 38.42 -6.65
N GLU A 595 26.57 38.72 -5.64
CA GLU A 595 27.90 38.14 -5.50
C GLU A 595 27.98 37.39 -4.18
N ASP A 596 28.34 36.11 -4.33
CA ASP A 596 28.95 35.22 -3.36
C ASP A 596 28.20 34.81 -2.09
N SER A 597 27.70 33.56 -2.14
CA SER A 597 27.81 32.71 -0.96
C SER A 597 27.98 31.25 -1.34
N PRO A 598 29.06 30.60 -0.89
CA PRO A 598 29.19 29.16 -0.95
C PRO A 598 28.61 28.57 0.35
N PHE A 599 27.55 27.77 0.23
CA PHE A 599 27.32 26.52 0.99
C PHE A 599 25.97 25.92 0.56
#